data_6f7ccc697571b1a13ad2eaacd902f189
#
_entry.id   6f7ccc697571b1a13ad2eaacd902f189
#
_cell.length_a   1.000
_cell.length_b   1.000
_cell.length_c   1.000
_cell.angle_alpha   90.00
_cell.angle_beta   90.00
_cell.angle_gamma   90.00
#
_symmetry.space_group_name_H-M   'P 1'
#
loop_
_entity.id
_entity.type
_entity.pdbx_description
1 polymer ?
#
loop_
_entity_poly.entity_id
_entity_poly.type
_entity_poly.pdbx_seq_one_letter_code
_entity_poly.pdbx_strand_id
1 'polypeptide(L)'
;IQSRYLEKIISWGGALGGVNSTLNHGNLQASGIDVIALGPKFSISILGREAFQSNVEIEKVARLTAKDAGSFNMESCGSSRFHFVQASPGQAMEYARRLYDHMQHQDPSLSAMPKNLPADLRDEINAARAQDDFYYVVGGDRNEGAVVVSLTGELPDFFPMHKVVVVIPYEDPLQLVDRIHPSTQTVGIYPETLKQPLRDLLVARGVCRFISIGHTVDYSIGGPFNSYEIMRRACRWILDESYPSQWELPGFYLRKAWQILKHHIL
;
A
#
# COMPACT_ATOMS: atom_id res chain seq x y z
N ILE A 1 -24.60 -17.01 0.03
CA ILE A 1 -23.90 -18.02 -0.82
C ILE A 1 -23.89 -19.32 -0.02
N GLN A 2 -24.84 -20.20 -0.25
CA GLN A 2 -24.82 -21.55 0.31
C GLN A 2 -24.17 -22.48 -0.71
N SER A 3 -22.85 -22.52 -0.71
CA SER A 3 -22.13 -23.48 -1.53
C SER A 3 -21.54 -24.56 -0.64
N ARG A 4 -22.00 -25.81 -0.80
CA ARG A 4 -21.42 -26.99 -0.14
C ARG A 4 -19.96 -27.26 -0.57
N TYR A 5 -19.48 -26.51 -1.56
CA TYR A 5 -18.14 -26.66 -2.15
C TYR A 5 -17.20 -25.52 -1.83
N LEU A 6 -17.64 -24.54 -1.03
CA LEU A 6 -16.82 -23.39 -0.68
C LEU A 6 -16.12 -23.64 0.67
N GLU A 7 -14.82 -23.76 0.64
CA GLU A 7 -14.00 -23.99 1.83
C GLU A 7 -13.32 -22.71 2.31
N LYS A 8 -13.03 -21.79 1.40
CA LYS A 8 -12.28 -20.57 1.67
C LYS A 8 -12.84 -19.37 0.94
N ILE A 9 -12.79 -18.22 1.58
CA ILE A 9 -13.15 -16.91 1.00
C ILE A 9 -12.00 -15.95 1.21
N ILE A 10 -11.55 -15.30 0.16
CA ILE A 10 -10.67 -14.15 0.24
C ILE A 10 -11.53 -12.90 0.05
N SER A 11 -11.50 -12.01 1.02
CA SER A 11 -12.29 -10.79 0.99
C SER A 11 -11.41 -9.56 1.09
N TRP A 12 -11.58 -8.64 0.14
CA TRP A 12 -10.96 -7.32 0.17
C TRP A 12 -11.97 -6.26 0.62
N GLY A 13 -11.52 -5.36 1.48
CA GLY A 13 -12.30 -4.20 1.92
C GLY A 13 -13.05 -4.38 3.22
N GLY A 14 -13.56 -3.27 3.75
CA GLY A 14 -14.07 -3.16 5.11
C GLY A 14 -15.49 -3.66 5.38
N ALA A 15 -16.21 -4.20 4.39
CA ALA A 15 -17.64 -4.51 4.52
C ALA A 15 -17.97 -5.84 5.22
N LEU A 16 -16.97 -6.62 5.62
CA LEU A 16 -17.15 -7.91 6.29
C LEU A 16 -17.40 -7.78 7.80
N GLY A 17 -18.11 -6.81 8.27
CA GLY A 17 -18.28 -6.63 9.71
C GLY A 17 -19.60 -6.02 10.14
N GLY A 18 -20.44 -5.61 9.22
CA GLY A 18 -21.76 -5.10 9.55
C GLY A 18 -22.65 -6.23 10.09
N VAL A 19 -23.36 -5.97 11.18
CA VAL A 19 -24.30 -6.91 11.83
C VAL A 19 -25.33 -7.49 10.84
N ASN A 20 -25.54 -6.80 9.70
CA ASN A 20 -26.47 -7.18 8.62
C ASN A 20 -25.77 -7.71 7.37
N SER A 21 -24.45 -7.91 7.39
CA SER A 21 -23.74 -8.45 6.24
C SER A 21 -23.99 -9.95 6.11
N THR A 22 -24.45 -10.40 4.93
CA THR A 22 -24.54 -11.83 4.58
C THR A 22 -23.20 -12.55 4.59
N LEU A 23 -22.09 -11.80 4.64
CA LEU A 23 -20.71 -12.25 4.75
C LEU A 23 -20.15 -12.01 6.17
N ASN A 24 -20.96 -12.13 7.20
CA ASN A 24 -20.48 -12.03 8.56
C ASN A 24 -19.46 -13.14 8.85
N HIS A 25 -18.25 -12.73 9.27
CA HIS A 25 -17.14 -13.64 9.58
C HIS A 25 -17.54 -14.77 10.54
N GLY A 26 -18.30 -14.43 11.61
CA GLY A 26 -18.72 -15.40 12.59
C GLY A 26 -19.61 -16.50 12.01
N ASN A 27 -20.55 -16.14 11.14
CA ASN A 27 -21.45 -17.08 10.48
C ASN A 27 -20.71 -17.97 9.47
N LEU A 28 -19.75 -17.42 8.75
CA LEU A 28 -18.93 -18.17 7.80
C LEU A 28 -18.02 -19.16 8.51
N GLN A 29 -17.36 -18.74 9.58
CA GLN A 29 -16.50 -19.61 10.40
C GLN A 29 -17.31 -20.71 11.08
N ALA A 30 -18.50 -20.39 11.61
CA ALA A 30 -19.42 -21.38 12.19
C ALA A 30 -19.90 -22.41 11.15
N SER A 31 -19.90 -22.05 9.87
CA SER A 31 -20.21 -22.94 8.75
C SER A 31 -18.98 -23.70 8.22
N GLY A 32 -17.83 -23.61 8.91
CA GLY A 32 -16.60 -24.29 8.51
C GLY A 32 -15.85 -23.64 7.33
N ILE A 33 -16.19 -22.40 6.97
CA ILE A 33 -15.54 -21.66 5.89
C ILE A 33 -14.38 -20.84 6.46
N ASP A 34 -13.16 -21.03 5.95
CA ASP A 34 -12.00 -20.20 6.28
C ASP A 34 -12.07 -18.86 5.55
N VAL A 35 -12.05 -17.76 6.31
CA VAL A 35 -12.11 -16.41 5.74
C VAL A 35 -10.77 -15.70 5.88
N ILE A 36 -10.18 -15.36 4.74
CA ILE A 36 -9.00 -14.52 4.66
C ILE A 36 -9.46 -13.08 4.44
N ALA A 37 -9.61 -12.34 5.52
CA ALA A 37 -10.02 -10.94 5.45
C ALA A 37 -8.80 -10.04 5.27
N LEU A 38 -8.78 -9.32 4.16
CA LEU A 38 -7.80 -8.28 3.88
C LEU A 38 -8.46 -6.93 4.19
N GLY A 39 -8.12 -6.34 5.34
CA GLY A 39 -8.66 -5.05 5.78
C GLY A 39 -8.31 -3.91 4.81
N PRO A 40 -8.97 -2.76 4.96
CA PRO A 40 -8.68 -1.59 4.14
C PRO A 40 -7.24 -1.13 4.39
N LYS A 41 -6.48 -1.02 3.32
CA LYS A 41 -5.09 -0.59 3.32
C LYS A 41 -4.87 0.43 2.20
N PHE A 42 -3.86 1.28 2.35
CA PHE A 42 -3.43 2.23 1.33
C PHE A 42 -1.90 2.30 1.29
N SER A 43 -1.37 2.99 0.29
CA SER A 43 0.07 3.13 0.10
C SER A 43 0.49 4.60 0.11
N ILE A 44 1.75 4.82 0.37
CA ILE A 44 2.38 6.14 0.46
C ILE A 44 3.71 6.15 -0.28
N SER A 45 4.24 7.35 -0.53
CA SER A 45 5.62 7.54 -1.00
C SER A 45 6.41 8.37 0.01
N ILE A 46 7.67 8.00 0.25
CA ILE A 46 8.64 8.76 1.04
C ILE A 46 9.79 9.18 0.12
N LEU A 47 9.93 10.48 -0.07
CA LEU A 47 10.90 11.07 -0.98
C LEU A 47 11.92 11.88 -0.17
N GLY A 48 13.18 11.44 -0.20
CA GLY A 48 14.29 12.13 0.46
C GLY A 48 14.72 13.37 -0.32
N ARG A 49 15.61 14.16 0.29
CA ARG A 49 16.15 15.41 -0.26
C ARG A 49 16.79 15.24 -1.64
N GLU A 50 17.29 14.05 -1.96
CA GLU A 50 17.91 13.73 -3.24
C GLU A 50 16.94 13.88 -4.42
N ALA A 51 15.64 13.68 -4.18
CA ALA A 51 14.59 13.89 -5.16
C ALA A 51 14.46 15.36 -5.61
N PHE A 52 14.98 16.30 -4.83
CA PHE A 52 14.77 17.73 -4.99
C PHE A 52 16.07 18.51 -5.28
N GLN A 53 17.17 17.81 -5.58
CA GLN A 53 18.48 18.43 -5.84
C GLN A 53 18.57 19.13 -7.18
N SER A 54 17.77 18.75 -8.15
CA SER A 54 17.74 19.35 -9.49
C SER A 54 16.37 19.23 -10.15
N ASN A 55 16.11 20.07 -11.12
CA ASN A 55 14.91 19.98 -11.95
C ASN A 55 14.75 18.63 -12.65
N VAL A 56 15.86 17.97 -13.03
CA VAL A 56 15.87 16.65 -13.65
C VAL A 56 15.41 15.57 -12.68
N GLU A 57 15.89 15.63 -11.45
CA GLU A 57 15.46 14.66 -10.42
C GLU A 57 14.00 14.87 -10.00
N ILE A 58 13.54 16.13 -9.83
CA ILE A 58 12.12 16.42 -9.55
C ILE A 58 11.24 15.87 -10.66
N GLU A 59 11.60 16.08 -11.93
CA GLU A 59 10.88 15.58 -13.09
C GLU A 59 10.79 14.05 -13.12
N LYS A 60 11.93 13.38 -12.93
CA LYS A 60 12.01 11.92 -12.86
C LYS A 60 11.15 11.36 -11.73
N VAL A 61 11.25 11.92 -10.53
CA VAL A 61 10.51 11.46 -9.36
C VAL A 61 9.01 11.73 -9.53
N ALA A 62 8.62 12.89 -10.02
CA ALA A 62 7.22 13.23 -10.30
C ALA A 62 6.59 12.25 -11.31
N ARG A 63 7.30 11.90 -12.38
CA ARG A 63 6.83 10.92 -13.37
C ARG A 63 6.64 9.53 -12.76
N LEU A 64 7.57 9.06 -11.93
CA LEU A 64 7.48 7.74 -11.30
C LEU A 64 6.34 7.68 -10.27
N THR A 65 6.22 8.70 -9.43
CA THR A 65 5.17 8.77 -8.42
C THR A 65 3.78 9.04 -9.02
N ALA A 66 3.70 9.68 -10.18
CA ALA A 66 2.45 9.80 -10.93
C ALA A 66 1.92 8.42 -11.36
N LYS A 67 2.80 7.51 -11.83
CA LYS A 67 2.43 6.12 -12.10
C LYS A 67 1.89 5.44 -10.84
N ASP A 68 2.58 5.60 -9.71
CA ASP A 68 2.18 5.01 -8.43
C ASP A 68 0.82 5.52 -7.92
N ALA A 69 0.55 6.81 -8.09
CA ALA A 69 -0.69 7.42 -7.65
C ALA A 69 -1.85 7.19 -8.62
N GLY A 70 -1.60 7.43 -9.91
CA GLY A 70 -2.66 7.47 -10.92
C GLY A 70 -3.11 6.12 -11.45
N SER A 71 -2.27 5.08 -11.40
CA SER A 71 -2.65 3.75 -11.89
C SER A 71 -3.93 3.25 -11.25
N PHE A 72 -4.80 2.63 -12.06
CA PHE A 72 -6.12 2.16 -11.67
C PHE A 72 -7.01 3.25 -11.06
N ASN A 73 -6.86 4.50 -11.49
CA ASN A 73 -7.56 5.68 -10.95
C ASN A 73 -7.44 5.85 -9.43
N MET A 74 -6.32 5.40 -8.85
CA MET A 74 -6.07 5.37 -7.41
C MET A 74 -7.02 4.44 -6.62
N GLU A 75 -7.68 3.49 -7.27
CA GLU A 75 -8.57 2.54 -6.59
C GLU A 75 -7.83 1.37 -5.95
N SER A 76 -6.58 1.11 -6.38
CA SER A 76 -5.75 0.07 -5.80
C SER A 76 -5.27 0.46 -4.38
N CYS A 77 -5.18 -0.52 -3.48
CA CYS A 77 -4.51 -0.33 -2.19
C CYS A 77 -3.00 -0.06 -2.35
N GLY A 78 -2.40 -0.42 -3.49
CA GLY A 78 -1.03 -0.08 -3.86
C GLY A 78 -0.84 1.36 -4.35
N SER A 79 -1.92 2.07 -4.68
CA SER A 79 -1.82 3.44 -5.15
C SER A 79 -1.32 4.38 -4.04
N SER A 80 -0.28 5.14 -4.34
CA SER A 80 0.33 6.08 -3.41
C SER A 80 -0.54 7.34 -3.27
N ARG A 81 -1.07 7.57 -2.09
CA ARG A 81 -2.04 8.66 -1.81
C ARG A 81 -1.42 9.83 -1.11
N PHE A 82 -0.50 9.58 -0.19
CA PHE A 82 0.26 10.59 0.53
C PHE A 82 1.72 10.51 0.12
N HIS A 83 2.26 11.63 -0.34
CA HIS A 83 3.67 11.77 -0.70
C HIS A 83 4.36 12.62 0.35
N PHE A 84 5.10 11.99 1.23
CA PHE A 84 5.96 12.66 2.19
C PHE A 84 7.25 13.07 1.49
N VAL A 85 7.60 14.35 1.54
CA VAL A 85 8.69 14.92 0.76
C VAL A 85 9.67 15.70 1.66
N GLN A 86 10.95 15.34 1.60
CA GLN A 86 12.00 16.08 2.32
C GLN A 86 12.43 17.28 1.48
N ALA A 87 11.57 18.29 1.40
CA ALA A 87 11.66 19.43 0.50
C ALA A 87 11.22 20.74 1.16
N SER A 88 11.74 21.84 0.69
CA SER A 88 11.18 23.16 1.02
C SER A 88 9.78 23.33 0.42
N PRO A 89 8.95 24.25 0.94
CA PRO A 89 7.62 24.51 0.38
C PRO A 89 7.64 24.82 -1.13
N GLY A 90 8.60 25.61 -1.61
CA GLY A 90 8.74 25.91 -3.03
C GLY A 90 9.07 24.68 -3.89
N GLN A 91 9.92 23.78 -3.41
CA GLN A 91 10.24 22.52 -4.09
C GLN A 91 9.03 21.57 -4.07
N ALA A 92 8.30 21.51 -2.97
CA ALA A 92 7.07 20.72 -2.86
C ALA A 92 5.98 21.19 -3.83
N MET A 93 5.81 22.52 -3.98
CA MET A 93 4.89 23.10 -4.97
C MET A 93 5.32 22.81 -6.41
N GLU A 94 6.61 22.90 -6.72
CA GLU A 94 7.13 22.55 -8.06
C GLU A 94 6.94 21.06 -8.36
N TYR A 95 7.24 20.20 -7.40
CA TYR A 95 6.96 18.77 -7.50
C TYR A 95 5.46 18.49 -7.75
N ALA A 96 4.59 19.17 -7.03
CA ALA A 96 3.14 19.01 -7.16
C ALA A 96 2.62 19.37 -8.56
N ARG A 97 3.15 20.44 -9.18
CA ARG A 97 2.81 20.81 -10.56
C ARG A 97 3.18 19.72 -11.54
N ARG A 98 4.43 19.23 -11.45
CA ARG A 98 4.93 18.16 -12.35
C ARG A 98 4.20 16.84 -12.11
N LEU A 99 3.95 16.49 -10.85
CA LEU A 99 3.17 15.31 -10.50
C LEU A 99 1.79 15.37 -11.14
N TYR A 100 1.10 16.50 -10.99
CA TYR A 100 -0.21 16.73 -11.61
C TYR A 100 -0.14 16.59 -13.13
N ASP A 101 0.81 17.24 -13.80
CA ASP A 101 0.99 17.14 -15.25
C ASP A 101 1.17 15.68 -15.71
N HIS A 102 2.02 14.92 -15.05
CA HIS A 102 2.20 13.51 -15.37
C HIS A 102 0.96 12.66 -15.11
N MET A 103 0.17 12.98 -14.07
CA MET A 103 -1.08 12.29 -13.80
C MET A 103 -2.14 12.54 -14.89
N GLN A 104 -2.11 13.70 -15.57
CA GLN A 104 -3.01 14.02 -16.70
C GLN A 104 -2.63 13.27 -17.99
N HIS A 105 -1.37 12.94 -18.19
CA HIS A 105 -0.84 12.34 -19.41
C HIS A 105 -0.53 10.84 -19.31
N GLN A 106 -1.16 10.14 -18.35
CA GLN A 106 -1.01 8.70 -18.22
C GLN A 106 -1.75 7.94 -19.33
N ASP A 107 -1.26 6.73 -19.62
CA ASP A 107 -1.93 5.83 -20.56
C ASP A 107 -3.38 5.56 -20.10
N PRO A 108 -4.39 5.85 -20.95
CA PRO A 108 -5.79 5.65 -20.58
C PRO A 108 -6.16 4.20 -20.25
N SER A 109 -5.37 3.22 -20.70
CA SER A 109 -5.59 1.81 -20.33
C SER A 109 -5.23 1.51 -18.87
N LEU A 110 -4.35 2.31 -18.28
CA LEU A 110 -3.91 2.19 -16.89
C LEU A 110 -4.59 3.19 -15.97
N SER A 111 -4.97 4.35 -16.48
CA SER A 111 -5.48 5.46 -15.69
C SER A 111 -6.38 6.36 -16.53
N ALA A 112 -7.68 6.17 -16.43
CA ALA A 112 -8.64 7.10 -17.01
C ALA A 112 -8.78 8.37 -16.13
N MET A 113 -9.23 9.46 -16.71
CA MET A 113 -9.65 10.63 -15.95
C MET A 113 -10.86 10.26 -15.08
N PRO A 114 -10.91 10.63 -13.79
CA PRO A 114 -12.12 10.46 -13.01
C PRO A 114 -13.23 11.32 -13.61
N LYS A 115 -14.36 10.67 -13.92
CA LYS A 115 -15.49 11.35 -14.55
C LYS A 115 -16.28 12.24 -13.59
N ASN A 116 -16.26 11.90 -12.31
CA ASN A 116 -16.95 12.67 -11.26
C ASN A 116 -16.20 12.49 -9.94
N LEU A 117 -15.56 13.53 -9.46
CA LEU A 117 -15.14 13.58 -8.06
C LEU A 117 -16.39 13.60 -7.17
N PRO A 118 -16.44 12.80 -6.10
CA PRO A 118 -17.48 12.90 -5.08
C PRO A 118 -17.61 14.35 -4.58
N ALA A 119 -18.83 14.75 -4.25
CA ALA A 119 -19.12 16.14 -3.86
C ALA A 119 -18.34 16.55 -2.61
N ASP A 120 -18.28 15.66 -1.62
CA ASP A 120 -17.51 15.82 -0.38
C ASP A 120 -16.03 16.08 -0.67
N LEU A 121 -15.41 15.27 -1.53
CA LEU A 121 -14.00 15.45 -1.88
C LEU A 121 -13.75 16.75 -2.67
N ARG A 122 -14.69 17.18 -3.52
CA ARG A 122 -14.60 18.48 -4.19
C ARG A 122 -14.68 19.64 -3.19
N ASP A 123 -15.57 19.53 -2.22
CA ASP A 123 -15.72 20.53 -1.17
C ASP A 123 -14.44 20.64 -0.33
N GLU A 124 -13.80 19.53 0.00
CA GLU A 124 -12.50 19.50 0.68
C GLU A 124 -11.38 20.14 -0.17
N ILE A 125 -11.31 19.85 -1.47
CA ILE A 125 -10.33 20.47 -2.37
C ILE A 125 -10.57 21.99 -2.45
N ASN A 126 -11.83 22.43 -2.53
CA ASN A 126 -12.17 23.84 -2.58
C ASN A 126 -11.89 24.54 -1.24
N ALA A 127 -12.14 23.87 -0.12
CA ALA A 127 -11.79 24.37 1.21
C ALA A 127 -10.28 24.54 1.37
N ALA A 128 -9.49 23.53 0.92
CA ALA A 128 -8.03 23.63 0.91
C ALA A 128 -7.55 24.79 0.02
N ARG A 129 -8.16 24.98 -1.15
CA ARG A 129 -7.81 26.11 -2.06
C ARG A 129 -8.14 27.49 -1.46
N ALA A 130 -9.17 27.58 -0.65
CA ALA A 130 -9.55 28.82 0.04
C ALA A 130 -8.62 29.15 1.23
N GLN A 131 -7.81 28.19 1.67
CA GLN A 131 -6.86 28.33 2.77
C GLN A 131 -5.42 28.34 2.24
N ASP A 132 -5.08 29.33 1.41
CA ASP A 132 -3.82 29.44 0.67
C ASP A 132 -2.58 29.66 1.57
N ASP A 133 -2.76 30.11 2.81
CA ASP A 133 -1.70 30.14 3.83
C ASP A 133 -1.28 28.72 4.31
N PHE A 134 -2.17 27.73 4.19
CA PHE A 134 -1.96 26.38 4.70
C PHE A 134 -1.79 25.34 3.58
N TYR A 135 -2.39 25.57 2.43
CA TYR A 135 -2.40 24.62 1.33
C TYR A 135 -2.13 25.29 -0.01
N TYR A 136 -1.43 24.56 -0.87
CA TYR A 136 -1.29 24.89 -2.28
C TYR A 136 -1.96 23.79 -3.11
N VAL A 137 -2.89 24.17 -3.99
CA VAL A 137 -3.70 23.20 -4.76
C VAL A 137 -3.43 23.34 -6.25
N VAL A 138 -3.18 22.21 -6.92
CA VAL A 138 -3.05 22.11 -8.38
C VAL A 138 -4.14 21.21 -8.92
N GLY A 139 -4.92 21.66 -9.87
CA GLY A 139 -6.03 20.90 -10.48
C GLY A 139 -7.28 20.86 -9.62
N GLY A 140 -8.20 19.94 -9.94
CA GLY A 140 -9.46 19.76 -9.20
C GLY A 140 -10.63 20.60 -9.71
N ASP A 141 -10.45 21.41 -10.76
CA ASP A 141 -11.49 22.32 -11.26
C ASP A 141 -12.54 21.61 -12.14
N ARG A 142 -12.17 20.50 -12.78
CA ARG A 142 -12.97 19.79 -13.80
C ARG A 142 -13.12 18.29 -13.50
N ASN A 143 -13.03 17.89 -12.25
CA ASN A 143 -13.04 16.47 -11.83
C ASN A 143 -11.83 15.63 -12.33
N GLU A 144 -10.75 16.27 -12.72
CA GLU A 144 -9.54 15.63 -13.27
C GLU A 144 -8.57 15.09 -12.19
N GLY A 145 -8.94 15.18 -10.94
CA GLY A 145 -8.05 14.91 -9.81
C GLY A 145 -7.29 16.19 -9.40
N ALA A 146 -6.53 16.11 -8.35
CA ALA A 146 -5.79 17.26 -7.80
C ALA A 146 -4.52 16.83 -7.06
N VAL A 147 -3.61 17.76 -6.88
CA VAL A 147 -2.50 17.62 -5.92
C VAL A 147 -2.61 18.73 -4.89
N VAL A 148 -2.74 18.35 -3.63
CA VAL A 148 -2.84 19.27 -2.49
C VAL A 148 -1.54 19.22 -1.71
N VAL A 149 -0.83 20.34 -1.61
CA VAL A 149 0.41 20.44 -0.82
C VAL A 149 0.07 21.08 0.52
N SER A 150 0.41 20.41 1.61
CA SER A 150 0.40 21.00 2.94
C SER A 150 1.61 21.94 3.10
N LEU A 151 1.40 23.23 3.30
CA LEU A 151 2.49 24.19 3.50
C LEU A 151 3.03 24.17 4.93
N THR A 152 2.24 23.68 5.88
CA THR A 152 2.62 23.53 7.29
C THR A 152 3.26 22.17 7.60
N GLY A 153 3.16 21.22 6.67
CA GLY A 153 3.58 19.83 6.89
C GLY A 153 2.54 18.99 7.64
N GLU A 154 1.40 19.52 8.03
CA GLU A 154 0.34 18.76 8.70
C GLU A 154 -0.50 17.93 7.71
N LEU A 155 -1.09 16.83 8.20
CA LEU A 155 -2.03 16.01 7.42
C LEU A 155 -3.38 16.74 7.33
N PRO A 156 -4.01 16.76 6.15
CA PRO A 156 -5.37 17.29 6.03
C PRO A 156 -6.37 16.31 6.65
N ASP A 157 -7.55 16.81 7.01
CA ASP A 157 -8.63 16.02 7.64
C ASP A 157 -9.40 15.12 6.65
N PHE A 158 -9.07 15.15 5.36
CA PHE A 158 -9.70 14.30 4.35
C PHE A 158 -8.78 13.18 3.86
N PHE A 159 -9.38 12.08 3.38
CA PHE A 159 -8.67 10.96 2.79
C PHE A 159 -8.62 11.09 1.26
N PRO A 160 -7.43 11.18 0.63
CA PRO A 160 -7.30 11.38 -0.81
C PRO A 160 -7.70 10.12 -1.59
N MET A 161 -8.57 10.31 -2.58
CA MET A 161 -9.08 9.30 -3.51
C MET A 161 -9.23 9.89 -4.91
N HIS A 162 -9.60 9.09 -5.89
CA HIS A 162 -9.96 9.55 -7.25
C HIS A 162 -8.91 10.45 -7.91
N LYS A 163 -7.64 10.04 -7.82
CA LYS A 163 -6.47 10.80 -8.35
C LYS A 163 -6.25 12.14 -7.63
N VAL A 164 -6.66 12.23 -6.39
CA VAL A 164 -6.25 13.30 -5.49
C VAL A 164 -5.07 12.83 -4.66
N VAL A 165 -3.95 13.53 -4.72
CA VAL A 165 -2.73 13.24 -3.97
C VAL A 165 -2.46 14.34 -2.98
N VAL A 166 -2.07 13.98 -1.76
CA VAL A 166 -1.60 14.94 -0.76
C VAL A 166 -0.08 14.87 -0.66
N VAL A 167 0.58 16.01 -0.81
CA VAL A 167 2.04 16.18 -0.66
C VAL A 167 2.31 16.84 0.69
N ILE A 168 3.16 16.22 1.50
CA ILE A 168 3.41 16.64 2.88
C ILE A 168 4.91 16.80 3.09
N PRO A 169 5.41 18.02 3.21
CA PRO A 169 6.79 18.26 3.58
C PRO A 169 7.13 17.70 4.96
N TYR A 170 8.34 17.19 5.10
CA TYR A 170 8.91 16.77 6.37
C TYR A 170 10.41 17.11 6.43
N GLU A 171 10.97 17.25 7.62
CA GLU A 171 12.38 17.56 7.81
C GLU A 171 13.19 16.32 8.17
N ASP A 172 12.75 15.57 9.18
CA ASP A 172 13.46 14.40 9.73
C ASP A 172 12.70 13.11 9.36
N PRO A 173 13.33 12.18 8.61
CA PRO A 173 12.75 10.88 8.29
C PRO A 173 12.36 10.04 9.52
N LEU A 174 13.03 10.20 10.66
CA LEU A 174 12.70 9.43 11.87
C LEU A 174 11.43 9.96 12.54
N GLN A 175 11.21 11.28 12.56
CA GLN A 175 9.98 11.88 13.07
C GLN A 175 8.77 11.57 12.18
N LEU A 176 9.01 11.37 10.88
CA LEU A 176 7.96 10.96 9.95
C LEU A 176 7.31 9.63 10.35
N VAL A 177 8.06 8.71 10.95
CA VAL A 177 7.55 7.37 11.32
C VAL A 177 6.32 7.47 12.23
N ASP A 178 6.28 8.43 13.15
CA ASP A 178 5.16 8.63 14.06
C ASP A 178 3.86 9.08 13.37
N ARG A 179 3.98 9.63 12.17
CA ARG A 179 2.87 10.13 11.35
C ARG A 179 2.30 9.07 10.41
N ILE A 180 2.95 7.90 10.31
CA ILE A 180 2.52 6.83 9.42
C ILE A 180 1.34 6.07 10.04
N HIS A 181 0.24 6.04 9.29
CA HIS A 181 -0.99 5.38 9.74
C HIS A 181 -0.84 3.84 9.72
N PRO A 182 -1.35 3.10 10.71
CA PRO A 182 -1.24 1.63 10.78
C PRO A 182 -1.89 0.88 9.60
N SER A 183 -2.78 1.52 8.85
CA SER A 183 -3.34 0.95 7.63
C SER A 183 -2.43 1.12 6.40
N THR A 184 -1.24 1.70 6.54
CA THR A 184 -0.28 1.79 5.45
C THR A 184 0.23 0.40 5.07
N GLN A 185 0.05 0.02 3.80
CA GLN A 185 0.48 -1.27 3.27
C GLN A 185 1.87 -1.20 2.66
N THR A 186 2.00 -0.35 1.65
CA THR A 186 3.20 -0.22 0.83
C THR A 186 3.80 1.17 0.97
N VAL A 187 5.11 1.22 1.05
CA VAL A 187 5.88 2.46 1.01
C VAL A 187 6.78 2.44 -0.23
N GLY A 188 6.50 3.35 -1.17
CA GLY A 188 7.40 3.70 -2.26
C GLY A 188 8.51 4.60 -1.71
N ILE A 189 9.77 4.24 -1.91
CA ILE A 189 10.90 4.97 -1.31
C ILE A 189 11.85 5.47 -2.40
N TYR A 190 12.30 6.70 -2.24
CA TYR A 190 13.39 7.29 -3.00
C TYR A 190 14.18 8.31 -2.13
N PRO A 191 15.52 8.23 -2.11
CA PRO A 191 16.36 7.18 -2.70
C PRO A 191 16.30 5.87 -1.91
N GLU A 192 16.78 4.79 -2.51
CA GLU A 192 16.83 3.46 -1.87
C GLU A 192 17.59 3.43 -0.54
N THR A 193 18.53 4.35 -0.35
CA THR A 193 19.31 4.49 0.89
C THR A 193 18.46 4.79 2.12
N LEU A 194 17.27 5.39 1.94
CA LEU A 194 16.32 5.64 3.03
C LEU A 194 15.62 4.37 3.52
N LYS A 195 15.62 3.31 2.73
CA LYS A 195 14.91 2.08 3.05
C LYS A 195 15.46 1.40 4.29
N GLN A 196 16.77 1.24 4.37
CA GLN A 196 17.41 0.54 5.48
C GLN A 196 17.15 1.18 6.84
N PRO A 197 17.35 2.49 7.05
CA PRO A 197 17.12 3.11 8.34
C PRO A 197 15.64 3.18 8.75
N LEU A 198 14.71 3.21 7.79
CA LEU A 198 13.28 3.35 8.06
C LEU A 198 12.53 2.02 8.15
N ARG A 199 13.06 0.95 7.56
CA ARG A 199 12.34 -0.32 7.36
C ARG A 199 11.74 -0.87 8.66
N ASP A 200 12.57 -1.10 9.66
CA ASP A 200 12.13 -1.78 10.87
C ASP A 200 11.17 -0.91 11.71
N LEU A 201 11.37 0.40 11.68
CA LEU A 201 10.49 1.37 12.32
C LEU A 201 9.10 1.39 11.65
N LEU A 202 9.07 1.40 10.33
CA LEU A 202 7.83 1.40 9.55
C LEU A 202 7.10 0.05 9.63
N VAL A 203 7.84 -1.07 9.71
CA VAL A 203 7.26 -2.40 9.97
C VAL A 203 6.53 -2.41 11.31
N ALA A 204 7.11 -1.81 12.34
CA ALA A 204 6.48 -1.68 13.66
C ALA A 204 5.17 -0.86 13.60
N ARG A 205 4.99 0.02 12.59
CA ARG A 205 3.76 0.77 12.33
C ARG A 205 2.75 0.02 11.44
N GLY A 206 3.06 -1.18 10.95
CA GLY A 206 2.16 -2.00 10.14
C GLY A 206 2.43 -2.00 8.65
N VAL A 207 3.49 -1.33 8.18
CA VAL A 207 3.93 -1.39 6.79
C VAL A 207 4.44 -2.80 6.50
N CYS A 208 3.98 -3.39 5.40
CA CYS A 208 4.35 -4.77 5.04
C CYS A 208 5.05 -4.90 3.68
N ARG A 209 5.23 -3.78 2.97
CA ARG A 209 5.90 -3.78 1.67
C ARG A 209 6.68 -2.51 1.44
N PHE A 210 7.94 -2.66 1.00
CA PHE A 210 8.85 -1.58 0.64
C PHE A 210 9.30 -1.76 -0.79
N ILE A 211 9.22 -0.72 -1.58
CA ILE A 211 9.55 -0.79 -3.00
C ILE A 211 10.08 0.56 -3.50
N SER A 212 10.80 0.55 -4.62
CA SER A 212 11.17 1.78 -5.32
C SER A 212 9.92 2.48 -5.86
N ILE A 213 9.91 3.81 -5.87
CA ILE A 213 8.84 4.58 -6.52
C ILE A 213 8.69 4.18 -8.01
N GLY A 214 7.48 4.27 -8.53
CA GLY A 214 7.11 3.83 -9.87
C GLY A 214 6.68 2.36 -9.93
N HIS A 215 6.67 1.65 -8.79
CA HIS A 215 6.38 0.22 -8.69
C HIS A 215 5.41 -0.14 -7.55
N THR A 216 4.75 0.83 -6.92
CA THR A 216 3.90 0.54 -5.76
C THR A 216 2.69 -0.32 -6.12
N VAL A 217 2.23 -0.28 -7.36
CA VAL A 217 1.13 -1.11 -7.89
C VAL A 217 1.60 -2.41 -8.57
N ASP A 218 2.90 -2.64 -8.67
CA ASP A 218 3.48 -3.83 -9.29
C ASP A 218 3.67 -4.92 -8.21
N TYR A 219 2.78 -5.91 -8.16
CA TYR A 219 2.84 -7.00 -7.19
C TYR A 219 3.54 -8.23 -7.74
N SER A 220 4.40 -8.86 -6.93
CA SER A 220 5.02 -10.14 -7.27
C SER A 220 4.00 -11.28 -7.16
N ILE A 221 3.90 -12.11 -8.19
CA ILE A 221 3.06 -13.31 -8.18
C ILE A 221 3.55 -14.26 -7.08
N GLY A 222 2.64 -14.68 -6.20
CA GLY A 222 2.94 -15.60 -5.11
C GLY A 222 3.62 -14.97 -3.90
N GLY A 223 3.95 -13.68 -3.93
CA GLY A 223 4.47 -12.96 -2.78
C GLY A 223 3.40 -12.75 -1.67
N PRO A 224 3.84 -12.42 -0.44
CA PRO A 224 2.91 -12.10 0.63
C PRO A 224 2.11 -10.83 0.30
N PHE A 225 0.84 -10.81 0.69
CA PHE A 225 -0.05 -9.67 0.52
C PHE A 225 -0.66 -9.29 1.87
N ASN A 226 -0.57 -8.03 2.26
CA ASN A 226 -0.99 -7.54 3.58
C ASN A 226 -0.43 -8.38 4.75
N SER A 227 0.83 -8.77 4.67
CA SER A 227 1.52 -9.67 5.61
C SER A 227 0.98 -11.12 5.64
N TYR A 228 0.09 -11.49 4.71
CA TYR A 228 -0.43 -12.84 4.60
C TYR A 228 0.20 -13.60 3.44
N GLU A 229 0.56 -14.85 3.66
CA GLU A 229 0.91 -15.82 2.62
C GLU A 229 -0.39 -16.38 2.02
N ILE A 230 -1.06 -15.60 1.16
CA ILE A 230 -2.40 -15.95 0.64
C ILE A 230 -2.39 -17.29 -0.08
N MET A 231 -1.39 -17.54 -0.92
CA MET A 231 -1.29 -18.81 -1.65
C MET A 231 -1.22 -20.00 -0.69
N ARG A 232 -0.43 -19.88 0.37
CA ARG A 232 -0.32 -20.94 1.39
C ARG A 232 -1.63 -21.16 2.14
N ARG A 233 -2.36 -20.08 2.47
CA ARG A 233 -3.67 -20.17 3.12
C ARG A 233 -4.78 -20.63 2.17
N ALA A 234 -4.68 -20.32 0.88
CA ALA A 234 -5.65 -20.74 -0.12
C ALA A 234 -5.57 -22.23 -0.44
N CYS A 235 -4.42 -22.88 -0.18
CA CYS A 235 -4.21 -24.31 -0.39
C CYS A 235 -4.75 -25.15 0.76
N ARG A 236 -5.18 -26.38 0.46
CA ARG A 236 -5.41 -27.43 1.45
C ARG A 236 -4.09 -28.18 1.65
N TRP A 237 -3.63 -28.28 2.88
CA TRP A 237 -2.46 -29.07 3.25
C TRP A 237 -2.91 -30.49 3.53
N ILE A 238 -2.27 -31.45 2.88
CA ILE A 238 -2.51 -32.87 3.07
C ILE A 238 -1.24 -33.46 3.65
N LEU A 239 -1.38 -34.16 4.77
CA LEU A 239 -0.32 -34.96 5.34
C LEU A 239 -0.52 -36.41 4.86
N ASP A 240 0.44 -36.92 4.09
CA ASP A 240 0.51 -38.32 3.67
C ASP A 240 1.73 -38.95 4.34
N GLU A 241 1.47 -39.83 5.29
CA GLU A 241 2.50 -40.45 6.09
C GLU A 241 2.45 -41.98 5.90
N SER A 242 3.56 -42.54 5.47
CA SER A 242 3.78 -43.98 5.44
C SER A 242 4.74 -44.36 6.55
N TYR A 243 4.35 -45.31 7.35
CA TYR A 243 5.20 -45.85 8.39
C TYR A 243 5.81 -47.16 7.92
N PRO A 244 7.12 -47.37 8.17
CA PRO A 244 7.78 -48.66 7.86
C PRO A 244 7.19 -49.78 8.70
N SER A 245 7.36 -51.01 8.26
CA SER A 245 6.99 -52.19 9.06
C SER A 245 7.68 -52.15 10.44
N GLN A 246 7.10 -52.82 11.43
CA GLN A 246 7.64 -52.82 12.80
C GLN A 246 9.14 -53.21 12.87
N TRP A 247 9.63 -53.99 11.93
CA TRP A 247 11.02 -54.40 11.84
C TRP A 247 11.96 -53.27 11.31
N GLU A 248 11.43 -52.30 10.61
CA GLU A 248 12.18 -51.18 10.03
C GLU A 248 12.16 -49.89 10.88
N LEU A 249 11.31 -49.86 11.92
CA LEU A 249 11.13 -48.71 12.80
C LEU A 249 12.45 -48.17 13.38
N PRO A 250 13.36 -48.96 13.91
CA PRO A 250 14.62 -48.46 14.48
C PRO A 250 15.45 -47.69 13.42
N GLY A 251 15.58 -48.27 12.24
CA GLY A 251 16.34 -47.67 11.14
C GLY A 251 15.68 -46.40 10.59
N PHE A 252 14.35 -46.34 10.59
CA PHE A 252 13.59 -45.17 10.18
C PHE A 252 13.83 -44.00 11.14
N TYR A 253 13.71 -44.21 12.45
CA TYR A 253 13.93 -43.16 13.44
C TYR A 253 15.38 -42.67 13.47
N LEU A 254 16.35 -43.54 13.31
CA LEU A 254 17.77 -43.19 13.21
C LEU A 254 18.05 -42.33 11.98
N ARG A 255 17.47 -42.63 10.81
CA ARG A 255 17.61 -41.82 9.61
C ARG A 255 16.96 -40.41 9.79
N LYS A 256 15.78 -40.39 10.41
CA LYS A 256 15.09 -39.12 10.70
C LYS A 256 15.86 -38.24 11.68
N ALA A 257 16.39 -38.81 12.74
CA ALA A 257 17.26 -38.12 13.70
C ALA A 257 18.54 -37.60 13.04
N TRP A 258 19.16 -38.41 12.18
CA TRP A 258 20.34 -38.01 11.43
C TRP A 258 20.08 -36.84 10.46
N GLN A 259 18.94 -36.83 9.78
CA GLN A 259 18.53 -35.71 8.93
C GLN A 259 18.33 -34.40 9.72
N ILE A 260 17.71 -34.47 10.90
CA ILE A 260 17.52 -33.32 11.78
C ILE A 260 18.87 -32.78 12.26
N LEU A 261 19.77 -33.66 12.72
CA LEU A 261 21.10 -33.26 13.17
C LEU A 261 21.92 -32.60 12.04
N LYS A 262 21.85 -33.13 10.83
CA LYS A 262 22.56 -32.59 9.68
C LYS A 262 22.12 -31.18 9.29
N HIS A 263 20.85 -30.84 9.53
CA HIS A 263 20.31 -29.49 9.26
C HIS A 263 20.61 -28.46 10.38
N HIS A 264 21.07 -28.92 11.54
CA HIS A 264 21.39 -28.00 12.66
C HIS A 264 22.92 -27.86 12.89
N ILE A 265 23.75 -28.59 12.16
CA ILE A 265 25.22 -28.57 12.32
C ILE A 265 25.93 -27.97 11.09
N LEU A 266 25.23 -27.74 10.01
CA LEU A 266 25.68 -27.03 8.81
C LEU A 266 24.87 -25.76 8.62
#